data_486ad9044a70348ddbb68db34cbbd1b9
#
_entry.id   486ad9044a70348ddbb68db34cbbd1b9
#
_cell.length_a   1.000
_cell.length_b   1.000
_cell.length_c   1.000
_cell.angle_alpha   90.00
_cell.angle_beta   90.00
_cell.angle_gamma   90.00
#
_symmetry.space_group_name_H-M   'P 1'
#
loop_
_entity.id
_entity.type
_entity.pdbx_description
1 polymer ?
#
loop_
_entity_poly.entity_id
_entity_poly.type
_entity_poly.pdbx_seq_one_letter_code
_entity_poly.pdbx_strand_id
1 'polypeptide(L)'
;LLKPLSYYHEKYGTAVYGLDKLYLLMEKQHNRGQDGAGIATIKLDMKPGNRYIDRYRAVGAKAVSEIFEYVQRDFGTIQKNNPERMQDTDWLKQNMSFTGEVLMGHLRYGTHGGNSVENCHPFLRQNNWMTRNLVIAGNFNMTNVDELLGQLYALGQHPKEQADRKSVV
;
A
#
# COMPACT_ATOMS: atom_id res chain seq x y z
N LEU A 1 -2.39 3.14 -12.81
CA LEU A 1 -2.98 2.78 -14.12
C LEU A 1 -3.68 4.01 -14.74
N LEU A 2 -3.53 4.19 -16.04
CA LEU A 2 -4.14 5.33 -16.77
C LEU A 2 -5.51 4.98 -17.38
N LYS A 3 -5.92 3.76 -17.27
CA LYS A 3 -7.17 3.20 -17.78
C LYS A 3 -7.86 2.39 -16.71
N PRO A 4 -9.17 2.13 -16.79
CA PRO A 4 -9.89 1.27 -15.86
C PRO A 4 -9.39 -0.18 -15.92
N LEU A 5 -9.70 -0.97 -14.90
CA LEU A 5 -9.27 -2.37 -14.81
C LEU A 5 -9.76 -3.22 -16.00
N SER A 6 -10.96 -2.94 -16.51
CA SER A 6 -11.53 -3.62 -17.67
C SER A 6 -10.63 -3.52 -18.93
N TYR A 7 -10.05 -2.36 -19.18
CA TYR A 7 -9.10 -2.20 -20.28
C TYR A 7 -7.89 -3.15 -20.16
N TYR A 8 -7.35 -3.29 -18.96
CA TYR A 8 -6.19 -4.17 -18.74
C TYR A 8 -6.60 -5.63 -18.80
N HIS A 9 -7.80 -5.96 -18.32
CA HIS A 9 -8.36 -7.28 -18.43
C HIS A 9 -8.54 -7.72 -19.88
N GLU A 10 -9.14 -6.89 -20.73
CA GLU A 10 -9.30 -7.16 -22.16
C GLU A 10 -7.95 -7.33 -22.86
N LYS A 11 -6.99 -6.46 -22.54
CA LYS A 11 -5.71 -6.42 -23.26
C LYS A 11 -4.71 -7.48 -22.81
N TYR A 12 -4.69 -7.82 -21.52
CA TYR A 12 -3.67 -8.67 -20.93
C TYR A 12 -4.23 -9.92 -20.23
N GLY A 13 -5.55 -10.11 -20.25
CA GLY A 13 -6.21 -11.28 -19.66
C GLY A 13 -6.30 -11.24 -18.13
N THR A 14 -5.98 -10.11 -17.48
CA THR A 14 -6.01 -10.00 -16.03
C THR A 14 -6.41 -8.61 -15.53
N ALA A 15 -7.33 -8.58 -14.57
CA ALA A 15 -7.72 -7.35 -13.87
C ALA A 15 -6.64 -6.86 -12.88
N VAL A 16 -5.72 -7.73 -12.47
CA VAL A 16 -4.65 -7.43 -11.50
C VAL A 16 -3.32 -7.05 -12.14
N TYR A 17 -3.32 -6.70 -13.42
CA TYR A 17 -2.15 -6.27 -14.19
C TYR A 17 -1.27 -5.25 -13.45
N GLY A 18 -1.88 -4.30 -12.74
CA GLY A 18 -1.15 -3.30 -11.97
C GLY A 18 -0.34 -3.90 -10.82
N LEU A 19 -0.91 -4.87 -10.11
CA LEU A 19 -0.22 -5.61 -9.05
C LEU A 19 0.95 -6.43 -9.60
N ASP A 20 0.74 -7.12 -10.72
CA ASP A 20 1.80 -7.91 -11.37
C ASP A 20 2.98 -7.01 -11.78
N LYS A 21 2.68 -5.81 -12.31
CA LYS A 21 3.72 -4.84 -12.65
C LYS A 21 4.40 -4.26 -11.41
N LEU A 22 3.66 -3.97 -10.35
CA LEU A 22 4.22 -3.51 -9.09
C LEU A 22 5.16 -4.55 -8.49
N TYR A 23 4.75 -5.83 -8.47
CA TYR A 23 5.60 -6.93 -8.03
C TYR A 23 6.94 -6.95 -8.78
N LEU A 24 6.89 -6.97 -10.11
CA LEU A 24 8.10 -6.99 -10.95
C LEU A 24 9.02 -5.78 -10.72
N LEU A 25 8.44 -4.60 -10.49
CA LEU A 25 9.21 -3.40 -10.18
C LEU A 25 9.88 -3.49 -8.80
N MET A 26 9.16 -3.98 -7.80
CA MET A 26 9.69 -4.16 -6.44
C MET A 26 10.79 -5.24 -6.41
N GLU A 27 10.60 -6.37 -7.09
CA GLU A 27 11.63 -7.40 -7.23
C GLU A 27 12.90 -6.87 -7.90
N LYS A 28 12.77 -6.10 -8.97
CA LYS A 28 13.93 -5.49 -9.65
C LYS A 28 14.69 -4.47 -8.78
N GLN A 29 14.00 -3.85 -7.83
CA GLN A 29 14.57 -2.87 -6.90
C GLN A 29 14.97 -3.49 -5.55
N HIS A 30 14.74 -4.78 -5.33
CA HIS A 30 14.90 -5.45 -4.04
C HIS A 30 16.28 -5.25 -3.41
N ASN A 31 17.34 -5.19 -4.22
CA ASN A 31 18.70 -4.93 -3.73
C ASN A 31 18.89 -3.56 -3.08
N ARG A 32 17.92 -2.64 -3.22
CA ARG A 32 17.95 -1.30 -2.64
C ARG A 32 17.21 -1.19 -1.32
N GLY A 33 16.50 -2.24 -0.88
CA GLY A 33 15.82 -2.25 0.39
C GLY A 33 15.38 -3.67 0.75
N GLN A 34 16.13 -4.31 1.68
CA GLN A 34 15.91 -5.70 2.06
C GLN A 34 15.38 -5.86 3.49
N ASP A 35 15.19 -4.75 4.22
CA ASP A 35 14.79 -4.79 5.62
C ASP A 35 13.28 -4.75 5.83
N GLY A 36 12.55 -4.51 4.75
CA GLY A 36 11.10 -4.50 4.75
C GLY A 36 10.54 -3.95 3.44
N ALA A 37 9.24 -4.10 3.29
CA ALA A 37 8.51 -3.60 2.14
C ALA A 37 7.08 -3.23 2.53
N GLY A 38 6.41 -2.50 1.65
CA GLY A 38 5.00 -2.28 1.79
C GLY A 38 4.36 -1.81 0.49
N ILE A 39 3.09 -2.09 0.38
CA ILE A 39 2.26 -1.66 -0.76
C ILE A 39 1.02 -0.94 -0.26
N ALA A 40 0.53 -0.04 -1.08
CA ALA A 40 -0.82 0.50 -0.97
C ALA A 40 -1.47 0.58 -2.35
N THR A 41 -2.78 0.41 -2.37
CA THR A 41 -3.58 0.63 -3.58
C THR A 41 -4.74 1.55 -3.27
N ILE A 42 -5.14 2.33 -4.26
CA ILE A 42 -6.28 3.24 -4.17
C ILE A 42 -7.20 2.96 -5.35
N LYS A 43 -8.45 2.68 -5.04
CA LYS A 43 -9.54 2.49 -6.00
C LYS A 43 -10.14 3.86 -6.30
N LEU A 44 -10.16 4.24 -7.55
CA LEU A 44 -10.78 5.49 -8.00
C LEU A 44 -12.30 5.32 -8.15
N ASP A 45 -13.04 6.40 -8.05
CA ASP A 45 -14.50 6.47 -8.29
C ASP A 45 -15.34 5.49 -7.45
N MET A 46 -14.88 5.20 -6.22
CA MET A 46 -15.65 4.39 -5.28
C MET A 46 -16.76 5.20 -4.62
N LYS A 47 -17.92 4.57 -4.45
CA LYS A 47 -19.04 5.19 -3.72
C LYS A 47 -18.66 5.45 -2.26
N PRO A 48 -19.17 6.55 -1.66
CA PRO A 48 -19.01 6.81 -0.23
C PRO A 48 -19.41 5.60 0.62
N GLY A 49 -18.63 5.34 1.67
CA GLY A 49 -18.85 4.20 2.57
C GLY A 49 -18.13 2.92 2.16
N ASN A 50 -17.67 2.80 0.91
CA ASN A 50 -16.89 1.65 0.48
C ASN A 50 -15.40 1.85 0.76
N ARG A 51 -14.72 0.76 1.10
CA ARG A 51 -13.26 0.75 1.25
C ARG A 51 -12.61 0.97 -0.11
N TYR A 52 -11.72 1.97 -0.18
CA TYR A 52 -11.04 2.33 -1.43
C TYR A 52 -9.51 2.43 -1.30
N ILE A 53 -8.98 2.30 -0.08
CA ILE A 53 -7.54 2.23 0.18
C ILE A 53 -7.24 0.92 0.87
N ASP A 54 -6.30 0.17 0.31
CA ASP A 54 -5.73 -1.03 0.90
C ASP A 54 -4.24 -0.82 1.13
N ARG A 55 -3.72 -1.33 2.25
CA ARG A 55 -2.30 -1.27 2.61
C ARG A 55 -1.88 -2.57 3.27
N TYR A 56 -0.70 -3.06 2.90
CA TYR A 56 -0.01 -4.14 3.61
C TYR A 56 1.48 -3.85 3.70
N ARG A 57 2.11 -4.23 4.81
CA ARG A 57 3.53 -4.01 5.10
C ARG A 57 4.10 -5.27 5.74
N ALA A 58 5.37 -5.58 5.42
CA ALA A 58 6.11 -6.69 5.99
C ALA A 58 7.56 -6.29 6.24
N VAL A 59 8.25 -7.02 7.11
CA VAL A 59 9.64 -6.77 7.48
C VAL A 59 10.52 -7.96 7.11
N GLY A 60 11.80 -7.69 6.88
CA GLY A 60 12.81 -8.69 6.57
C GLY A 60 12.99 -8.96 5.07
N ALA A 61 13.96 -9.81 4.77
CA ALA A 61 14.43 -10.06 3.40
C ALA A 61 13.37 -10.69 2.47
N LYS A 62 12.34 -11.33 3.02
CA LYS A 62 11.24 -11.93 2.26
C LYS A 62 9.98 -11.06 2.22
N ALA A 63 10.06 -9.81 2.65
CA ALA A 63 8.91 -8.93 2.79
C ALA A 63 8.12 -8.78 1.48
N VAL A 64 8.78 -8.68 0.33
CA VAL A 64 8.10 -8.57 -0.97
C VAL A 64 7.30 -9.84 -1.27
N SER A 65 7.92 -11.02 -1.16
CA SER A 65 7.21 -12.29 -1.39
C SER A 65 6.03 -12.46 -0.44
N GLU A 66 6.22 -12.18 0.86
CA GLU A 66 5.14 -12.26 1.87
C GLU A 66 3.95 -11.37 1.51
N ILE A 67 4.21 -10.13 1.09
CA ILE A 67 3.15 -9.19 0.71
C ILE A 67 2.35 -9.74 -0.48
N PHE A 68 3.03 -10.20 -1.53
CA PHE A 68 2.33 -10.65 -2.73
C PHE A 68 1.69 -12.02 -2.55
N GLU A 69 2.22 -12.92 -1.74
CA GLU A 69 1.57 -14.15 -1.31
C GLU A 69 0.27 -13.85 -0.53
N TYR A 70 0.32 -12.88 0.40
CA TYR A 70 -0.88 -12.43 1.13
C TYR A 70 -1.95 -11.92 0.17
N VAL A 71 -1.60 -11.05 -0.77
CA VAL A 71 -2.53 -10.49 -1.75
C VAL A 71 -3.09 -11.57 -2.68
N GLN A 72 -2.24 -12.45 -3.19
CA GLN A 72 -2.63 -13.49 -4.14
C GLN A 72 -3.50 -14.58 -3.52
N ARG A 73 -3.41 -14.82 -2.22
CA ARG A 73 -4.21 -15.84 -1.53
C ARG A 73 -5.72 -15.62 -1.73
N ASP A 74 -6.17 -14.38 -1.61
CA ASP A 74 -7.59 -14.05 -1.74
C ASP A 74 -8.04 -14.21 -3.20
N PHE A 75 -7.23 -13.79 -4.17
CA PHE A 75 -7.50 -14.02 -5.61
C PHE A 75 -7.51 -15.51 -5.95
N GLY A 76 -6.57 -16.30 -5.41
CA GLY A 76 -6.54 -17.75 -5.58
C GLY A 76 -7.80 -18.45 -5.03
N THR A 77 -8.33 -17.94 -3.93
CA THR A 77 -9.59 -18.44 -3.35
C THR A 77 -10.77 -18.16 -4.27
N ILE A 78 -10.87 -16.97 -4.83
CA ILE A 78 -11.93 -16.63 -5.80
C ILE A 78 -11.75 -17.43 -7.08
N GLN A 79 -10.54 -17.51 -7.62
CA GLN A 79 -10.26 -18.31 -8.83
C GLN A 79 -10.68 -19.76 -8.69
N LYS A 80 -10.53 -20.35 -7.50
CA LYS A 80 -10.89 -21.74 -7.22
C LYS A 80 -12.41 -21.93 -7.03
N ASN A 81 -13.07 -21.02 -6.32
CA ASN A 81 -14.45 -21.21 -5.88
C ASN A 81 -15.47 -20.57 -6.84
N ASN A 82 -15.11 -19.45 -7.46
CA ASN A 82 -15.98 -18.65 -8.34
C ASN A 82 -15.17 -18.05 -9.49
N PRO A 83 -14.64 -18.86 -10.41
CA PRO A 83 -13.72 -18.38 -11.46
C PRO A 83 -14.34 -17.32 -12.38
N GLU A 84 -15.67 -17.32 -12.55
CA GLU A 84 -16.41 -16.31 -13.31
C GLU A 84 -16.26 -14.89 -12.72
N ARG A 85 -16.06 -14.77 -11.39
CA ARG A 85 -15.84 -13.49 -10.73
C ARG A 85 -14.50 -12.84 -11.09
N MET A 86 -13.53 -13.65 -11.50
CA MET A 86 -12.24 -13.13 -11.98
C MET A 86 -12.37 -12.40 -13.32
N GLN A 87 -13.46 -12.61 -14.05
CA GLN A 87 -13.76 -11.91 -15.30
C GLN A 87 -14.55 -10.61 -15.07
N ASP A 88 -15.19 -10.47 -13.90
CA ASP A 88 -15.99 -9.29 -13.53
C ASP A 88 -15.12 -8.25 -12.83
N THR A 89 -14.56 -7.33 -13.60
CA THR A 89 -13.63 -6.29 -13.10
C THR A 89 -14.30 -5.32 -12.13
N ASP A 90 -15.60 -5.05 -12.30
CA ASP A 90 -16.34 -4.16 -11.41
C ASP A 90 -16.62 -4.85 -10.08
N TRP A 91 -16.98 -6.12 -10.12
CA TRP A 91 -17.14 -6.91 -8.91
C TRP A 91 -15.81 -7.03 -8.16
N LEU A 92 -14.70 -7.34 -8.84
CA LEU A 92 -13.37 -7.40 -8.24
C LEU A 92 -13.01 -6.07 -7.57
N LYS A 93 -13.22 -4.96 -8.26
CA LYS A 93 -12.94 -3.63 -7.73
C LYS A 93 -13.74 -3.32 -6.47
N GLN A 94 -15.00 -3.75 -6.41
CA GLN A 94 -15.87 -3.50 -5.26
C GLN A 94 -15.60 -4.42 -4.08
N ASN A 95 -15.25 -5.69 -4.32
CA ASN A 95 -15.24 -6.73 -3.31
C ASN A 95 -13.84 -7.22 -2.91
N MET A 96 -12.84 -7.06 -3.78
CA MET A 96 -11.48 -7.55 -3.51
C MET A 96 -10.56 -6.42 -3.06
N SER A 97 -9.72 -6.71 -2.09
CA SER A 97 -8.62 -5.80 -1.70
C SER A 97 -7.58 -5.71 -2.80
N PHE A 98 -6.84 -4.62 -2.84
CA PHE A 98 -5.72 -4.38 -3.77
C PHE A 98 -6.07 -4.34 -5.26
N THR A 99 -7.33 -4.11 -5.61
CA THR A 99 -7.82 -3.94 -6.99
C THR A 99 -7.94 -2.47 -7.40
N GLY A 100 -7.01 -1.62 -6.95
CA GLY A 100 -7.03 -0.19 -7.24
C GLY A 100 -6.27 0.18 -8.52
N GLU A 101 -6.60 1.34 -9.07
CA GLU A 101 -5.92 1.94 -10.23
C GLU A 101 -4.62 2.64 -9.84
N VAL A 102 -4.52 3.20 -8.63
CA VAL A 102 -3.29 3.78 -8.11
C VAL A 102 -2.60 2.76 -7.23
N LEU A 103 -1.35 2.46 -7.55
CA LEU A 103 -0.54 1.48 -6.83
C LEU A 103 0.77 2.13 -6.39
N MET A 104 1.12 1.93 -5.15
CA MET A 104 2.33 2.42 -4.52
C MET A 104 3.07 1.25 -3.87
N GLY A 105 4.36 1.12 -4.15
CA GLY A 105 5.24 0.17 -3.48
C GLY A 105 6.45 0.90 -2.89
N HIS A 106 6.93 0.43 -1.77
CA HIS A 106 8.11 0.94 -1.11
C HIS A 106 8.96 -0.20 -0.56
N LEU A 107 10.27 -0.11 -0.78
CA LEU A 107 11.27 -1.02 -0.24
C LEU A 107 12.04 -0.27 0.84
N ARG A 108 12.13 -0.85 2.03
CA ARG A 108 12.81 -0.24 3.17
C ARG A 108 14.26 -0.68 3.22
N TYR A 109 15.15 0.32 3.34
CA TYR A 109 16.52 0.13 3.76
C TYR A 109 16.65 0.69 5.19
N GLY A 110 16.80 -0.22 6.16
CA GLY A 110 16.72 0.10 7.58
C GLY A 110 18.01 0.69 8.14
N THR A 111 18.32 1.93 7.86
CA THR A 111 19.47 2.63 8.47
C THR A 111 19.22 3.01 9.93
N HIS A 112 17.94 3.24 10.30
CA HIS A 112 17.54 3.66 11.65
C HIS A 112 16.19 3.05 12.06
N GLY A 113 15.91 3.01 13.38
CA GLY A 113 14.58 2.75 13.93
C GLY A 113 14.19 1.29 14.13
N GLY A 114 15.14 0.36 14.09
CA GLY A 114 14.83 -1.07 14.32
C GLY A 114 14.03 -1.73 13.18
N ASN A 115 13.88 -3.06 13.25
CA ASN A 115 13.21 -3.82 12.22
C ASN A 115 11.75 -4.10 12.64
N SER A 116 10.90 -3.06 12.56
CA SER A 116 9.48 -3.18 12.87
C SER A 116 8.60 -2.76 11.69
N VAL A 117 7.41 -3.33 11.63
CA VAL A 117 6.44 -3.06 10.55
C VAL A 117 5.92 -1.62 10.60
N GLU A 118 5.91 -1.00 11.78
CA GLU A 118 5.52 0.39 11.99
C GLU A 118 6.43 1.36 11.24
N ASN A 119 7.69 0.97 11.04
CA ASN A 119 8.67 1.75 10.29
C ASN A 119 8.66 1.51 8.78
N CYS A 120 7.80 0.60 8.29
CA CYS A 120 7.68 0.35 6.86
C CYS A 120 6.65 1.29 6.20
N HIS A 121 7.03 1.88 5.09
CA HIS A 121 6.11 2.61 4.23
C HIS A 121 5.27 1.64 3.36
N PRO A 122 4.12 2.08 2.83
CA PRO A 122 3.49 3.40 2.97
C PRO A 122 2.84 3.63 4.33
N PHE A 123 2.87 4.87 4.80
CA PHE A 123 2.02 5.31 5.91
C PHE A 123 0.64 5.69 5.39
N LEU A 124 -0.37 5.42 6.21
CA LEU A 124 -1.76 5.72 5.90
C LEU A 124 -2.39 6.49 7.05
N ARG A 125 -2.79 7.73 6.79
CA ARG A 125 -3.70 8.47 7.65
C ARG A 125 -5.11 8.36 7.12
N GLN A 126 -5.99 7.72 7.91
CA GLN A 126 -7.40 7.59 7.58
C GLN A 126 -8.24 8.68 8.26
N ASN A 127 -9.24 9.14 7.54
CA ASN A 127 -10.25 10.08 8.00
C ASN A 127 -11.62 9.65 7.45
N ASN A 128 -12.69 10.02 8.13
CA ASN A 128 -14.06 9.73 7.67
C ASN A 128 -14.41 10.45 6.35
N TRP A 129 -13.69 11.53 6.04
CA TRP A 129 -13.83 12.25 4.78
C TRP A 129 -12.84 11.71 3.75
N MET A 130 -13.32 11.21 2.63
CA MET A 130 -12.48 10.64 1.56
C MET A 130 -11.36 11.59 1.13
N THR A 131 -11.65 12.87 1.03
CA THR A 131 -10.69 13.91 0.60
C THR A 131 -9.61 14.23 1.63
N ARG A 132 -9.69 13.66 2.84
CA ARG A 132 -8.74 13.90 3.93
C ARG A 132 -7.90 12.67 4.28
N ASN A 133 -7.97 11.61 3.46
CA ASN A 133 -7.09 10.47 3.59
C ASN A 133 -5.75 10.75 2.91
N LEU A 134 -4.68 10.27 3.51
CA LEU A 134 -3.33 10.44 2.99
C LEU A 134 -2.60 9.11 3.01
N VAL A 135 -2.01 8.75 1.87
CA VAL A 135 -1.05 7.66 1.74
C VAL A 135 0.29 8.27 1.33
N ILE A 136 1.34 8.01 2.09
CA ILE A 136 2.66 8.58 1.83
C ILE A 136 3.75 7.51 1.92
N ALA A 137 4.69 7.55 0.99
CA ALA A 137 5.92 6.79 1.04
C ALA A 137 7.08 7.64 0.50
N GLY A 138 8.25 7.48 1.06
CA GLY A 138 9.43 8.20 0.60
C GLY A 138 10.66 7.87 1.43
N ASN A 139 11.80 8.33 0.96
CA ASN A 139 13.07 8.29 1.67
C ASN A 139 13.43 9.74 2.07
N PHE A 140 13.02 10.12 3.25
CA PHE A 140 13.24 11.47 3.79
C PHE A 140 13.46 11.38 5.29
N ASN A 141 14.25 12.32 5.83
CA ASN A 141 14.40 12.55 7.27
C ASN A 141 13.91 13.95 7.59
N MET A 142 13.09 14.05 8.63
CA MET A 142 12.63 15.34 9.14
C MET A 142 13.57 15.79 10.26
N THR A 143 14.06 17.03 10.19
CA THR A 143 15.02 17.58 11.16
C THR A 143 14.34 18.28 12.34
N ASN A 144 13.07 18.62 12.21
CA ASN A 144 12.30 19.39 13.20
C ASN A 144 11.07 18.61 13.71
N VAL A 145 11.21 17.30 13.92
CA VAL A 145 10.10 16.40 14.31
C VAL A 145 9.46 16.84 15.63
N ASP A 146 10.26 17.16 16.65
CA ASP A 146 9.73 17.54 17.98
C ASP A 146 8.94 18.85 17.93
N GLU A 147 9.38 19.82 17.14
CA GLU A 147 8.66 21.07 16.91
C GLU A 147 7.30 20.81 16.24
N LEU A 148 7.30 20.02 15.17
CA LEU A 148 6.07 19.68 14.44
C LEU A 148 5.11 18.85 15.29
N LEU A 149 5.60 17.92 16.09
CA LEU A 149 4.78 17.18 17.05
C LEU A 149 4.17 18.10 18.10
N GLY A 150 4.95 19.05 18.62
CA GLY A 150 4.46 20.07 19.56
C GLY A 150 3.31 20.89 18.95
N GLN A 151 3.43 21.30 17.69
CA GLN A 151 2.37 22.01 16.97
C GLN A 151 1.12 21.12 16.77
N LEU A 152 1.29 19.84 16.41
CA LEU A 152 0.18 18.89 16.28
C LEU A 152 -0.54 18.69 17.61
N TYR A 153 0.18 18.54 18.71
CA TYR A 153 -0.42 18.39 20.04
C TYR A 153 -1.18 19.66 20.47
N ALA A 154 -0.62 20.84 20.19
CA ALA A 154 -1.30 22.12 20.45
C ALA A 154 -2.62 22.26 19.66
N LEU A 155 -2.70 21.63 18.49
CA LEU A 155 -3.90 21.54 17.67
C LEU A 155 -4.84 20.37 18.06
N GLY A 156 -4.56 19.67 19.17
CA GLY A 156 -5.33 18.52 19.62
C GLY A 156 -5.20 17.28 18.74
N GLN A 157 -4.16 17.20 17.90
CA GLN A 157 -3.88 16.05 17.03
C GLN A 157 -2.90 15.10 17.71
N HIS A 158 -3.25 13.82 17.75
CA HIS A 158 -2.39 12.78 18.34
C HIS A 158 -2.05 11.72 17.28
N PRO A 159 -0.86 11.80 16.64
CA PRO A 159 -0.44 10.82 15.64
C PRO A 159 -0.35 9.43 16.26
N LYS A 160 -0.94 8.43 15.60
CA LYS A 160 -0.89 7.01 16.04
C LYS A 160 0.44 6.35 15.69
N GLU A 161 1.00 6.69 14.53
CA GLU A 161 2.28 6.17 14.04
C GLU A 161 3.33 7.27 14.20
N GLN A 162 4.38 7.00 14.95
CA GLN A 162 5.47 7.94 15.24
C GLN A 162 6.81 7.37 14.77
N ALA A 163 6.81 6.67 13.64
CA ALA A 163 7.98 5.96 13.14
C ALA A 163 9.19 6.87 12.91
N ASP A 164 8.95 8.11 12.50
CA ASP A 164 10.02 9.08 12.18
C ASP A 164 10.60 9.81 13.40
N ARG A 165 10.04 9.57 14.60
CA ARG A 165 10.53 10.24 15.83
C ARG A 165 11.95 9.83 16.23
N LYS A 166 12.44 8.66 15.76
CA LYS A 166 13.75 8.11 16.14
C LYS A 166 14.82 8.24 15.05
N SER A 167 14.50 8.81 13.91
CA SER A 167 15.47 8.98 12.82
C SER A 167 16.30 10.26 12.95
N VAL A 168 16.13 11.00 14.05
CA VAL A 168 16.89 12.21 14.35
C VAL A 168 17.70 11.99 15.63
N VAL A 169 18.83 11.37 15.49
CA VAL A 169 19.98 11.54 16.39
C VAL A 169 21.23 11.54 15.55
#